data_ae61c02a6b72449e275e72e75096ec3f
#
_entry.id   ae61c02a6b72449e275e72e75096ec3f
#
_cell.length_a   1.000
_cell.length_b   1.000
_cell.length_c   1.000
_cell.angle_alpha   90.00
_cell.angle_beta   90.00
_cell.angle_gamma   90.00
#
_symmetry.space_group_name_H-M   'P 1'
#
loop_
_entity.id
_entity.type
_entity.pdbx_description
1 polymer ?
#
loop_
_entity_poly.entity_id
_entity_poly.type
_entity_poly.pdbx_seq_one_letter_code
_entity_poly.pdbx_strand_id
1 'polypeptide(L)'
;MVRILKWLAAGIVALAVFVLAVYALSRAMGPTRAESAALALVDAPPQLPDGRDGFAALYSVGHDVPPADQARVLAEDVRRFAASPPLSMEQGAYAPGWRSVLDDWPRLDPPQAGDPPWCPLREPGCIERVRAAPDAYAVLIERHAVLLERSAALAGYDYFRNPFAARLDMPIPAYQSLTHLPTRNAWRFARGELDAGLAGTCDGVALGRRMVESGDTLIASVIGAALVQGNATLLAEMLAELPRQHPLPAQCSEAVARPLALEQGVCRVMLGEGRFSIGGMRTQITGQIAAEASGHDVPAWGTRLLFDRERTAARMAPTFAWYCGDQARALVAADRPLVGPTTPPSLWSLRCASNPVGCILADIAQPAYADYGVRLQDAGARLRTTAALLWLRGHDGPIDEAALSRAPAPLRSPERPLRLDLATATLGTAVYEKHRPGTHGHDGTWSVPLPGSRLQSAGVSP
;
A
#
# COMPACT_ATOMS: atom_id res chain seq x y z
N MET A 1 -3.28 -65.53 -20.50
CA MET A 1 -3.07 -64.72 -19.28
C MET A 1 -1.63 -64.28 -19.07
N VAL A 2 -0.63 -65.14 -19.05
CA VAL A 2 0.79 -64.78 -18.80
C VAL A 2 1.36 -63.74 -19.81
N ARG A 3 1.04 -63.80 -21.09
CA ARG A 3 1.47 -62.79 -22.08
C ARG A 3 0.87 -61.41 -21.82
N ILE A 4 -0.40 -61.31 -21.46
CA ILE A 4 -1.06 -60.04 -21.16
C ILE A 4 -0.43 -59.40 -19.89
N LEU A 5 -0.16 -60.19 -18.87
CA LEU A 5 0.49 -59.73 -17.63
C LEU A 5 1.90 -59.18 -17.89
N LYS A 6 2.66 -59.85 -18.80
CA LYS A 6 4.01 -59.36 -19.19
C LYS A 6 3.95 -58.03 -19.95
N TRP A 7 2.97 -57.83 -20.84
CA TRP A 7 2.78 -56.58 -21.57
C TRP A 7 2.31 -55.45 -20.65
N LEU A 8 1.42 -55.75 -19.67
CA LEU A 8 1.03 -54.80 -18.66
C LEU A 8 2.21 -54.39 -17.74
N ALA A 9 3.00 -55.33 -17.29
CA ALA A 9 4.19 -55.06 -16.50
C ALA A 9 5.22 -54.23 -17.29
N ALA A 10 5.47 -54.58 -18.57
CA ALA A 10 6.36 -53.79 -19.44
C ALA A 10 5.85 -52.39 -19.66
N GLY A 11 4.52 -52.19 -19.83
CA GLY A 11 3.89 -50.87 -19.94
C GLY A 11 4.04 -50.03 -18.67
N ILE A 12 3.82 -50.63 -17.51
CA ILE A 12 4.02 -49.94 -16.21
C ILE A 12 5.48 -49.52 -16.02
N VAL A 13 6.43 -50.38 -16.33
CA VAL A 13 7.86 -50.05 -16.23
C VAL A 13 8.23 -48.94 -17.22
N ALA A 14 7.77 -48.99 -18.46
CA ALA A 14 7.99 -47.94 -19.44
C ALA A 14 7.39 -46.59 -19.02
N LEU A 15 6.19 -46.59 -18.45
CA LEU A 15 5.56 -45.39 -17.88
C LEU A 15 6.37 -44.85 -16.70
N ALA A 16 6.80 -45.68 -15.78
CA ALA A 16 7.62 -45.29 -14.64
C ALA A 16 8.93 -44.67 -15.08
N VAL A 17 9.62 -45.29 -16.06
CA VAL A 17 10.86 -44.76 -16.63
C VAL A 17 10.62 -43.40 -17.32
N PHE A 18 9.51 -43.26 -18.06
CA PHE A 18 9.13 -41.98 -18.68
C PHE A 18 8.87 -40.89 -17.65
N VAL A 19 8.09 -41.18 -16.60
CA VAL A 19 7.80 -40.23 -15.52
C VAL A 19 9.08 -39.81 -14.81
N LEU A 20 9.96 -40.75 -14.48
CA LEU A 20 11.26 -40.45 -13.87
C LEU A 20 12.16 -39.62 -14.80
N ALA A 21 12.16 -39.91 -16.10
CA ALA A 21 12.91 -39.12 -17.07
C ALA A 21 12.39 -37.68 -17.18
N VAL A 22 11.06 -37.48 -17.22
CA VAL A 22 10.40 -36.18 -17.22
C VAL A 22 10.72 -35.41 -15.94
N TYR A 23 10.65 -36.09 -14.79
CA TYR A 23 10.98 -35.51 -13.50
C TYR A 23 12.45 -35.08 -13.43
N ALA A 24 13.38 -35.97 -13.82
CA ALA A 24 14.82 -35.69 -13.83
C ALA A 24 15.17 -34.54 -14.78
N LEU A 25 14.57 -34.52 -15.98
CA LEU A 25 14.75 -33.43 -16.93
C LEU A 25 14.21 -32.11 -16.37
N SER A 26 12.99 -32.12 -15.79
CA SER A 26 12.44 -30.97 -15.07
C SER A 26 13.39 -30.47 -13.99
N ARG A 27 13.94 -31.38 -13.19
CA ARG A 27 14.87 -31.05 -12.09
C ARG A 27 16.19 -30.46 -12.60
N ALA A 28 16.66 -30.88 -13.75
CA ALA A 28 17.89 -30.37 -14.37
C ALA A 28 17.73 -28.98 -15.00
N MET A 29 16.50 -28.60 -15.37
CA MET A 29 16.25 -27.34 -16.10
C MET A 29 16.47 -26.06 -15.29
N GLY A 30 16.60 -26.06 -13.99
CA GLY A 30 16.87 -24.88 -13.18
C GLY A 30 15.98 -23.63 -13.46
N PRO A 31 16.12 -22.52 -12.74
CA PRO A 31 15.50 -21.25 -13.10
C PRO A 31 16.06 -20.68 -14.41
N THR A 32 15.25 -19.90 -15.13
CA THR A 32 15.73 -19.15 -16.30
C THR A 32 16.68 -18.03 -15.89
N ARG A 33 17.46 -17.50 -16.83
CA ARG A 33 18.29 -16.31 -16.57
C ARG A 33 17.45 -15.11 -16.11
N ALA A 34 16.26 -14.92 -16.69
CA ALA A 34 15.34 -13.85 -16.32
C ALA A 34 14.80 -14.04 -14.89
N GLU A 35 14.38 -15.25 -14.51
CA GLU A 35 13.93 -15.58 -13.16
C GLU A 35 15.05 -15.37 -12.12
N SER A 36 16.28 -15.81 -12.44
CA SER A 36 17.43 -15.63 -11.55
C SER A 36 17.81 -14.16 -11.38
N ALA A 37 17.79 -13.38 -12.46
CA ALA A 37 18.03 -11.93 -12.40
C ALA A 37 16.95 -11.19 -11.61
N ALA A 38 15.68 -11.55 -11.81
CA ALA A 38 14.57 -11.01 -11.04
C ALA A 38 14.69 -11.34 -9.55
N LEU A 39 15.05 -12.58 -9.21
CA LEU A 39 15.27 -12.99 -7.83
C LEU A 39 16.42 -12.23 -7.18
N ALA A 40 17.53 -12.07 -7.89
CA ALA A 40 18.67 -11.29 -7.41
C ALA A 40 18.31 -9.82 -7.15
N LEU A 41 17.41 -9.23 -7.97
CA LEU A 41 16.92 -7.88 -7.76
C LEU A 41 16.00 -7.80 -6.52
N VAL A 42 15.12 -8.77 -6.33
CA VAL A 42 14.25 -8.84 -5.13
C VAL A 42 15.05 -9.05 -3.86
N ASP A 43 16.05 -9.94 -3.87
CA ASP A 43 16.89 -10.27 -2.71
C ASP A 43 17.93 -9.17 -2.40
N ALA A 44 18.16 -8.23 -3.34
CA ALA A 44 19.09 -7.13 -3.12
C ALA A 44 18.68 -6.25 -1.93
N PRO A 45 19.63 -5.78 -1.11
CA PRO A 45 19.33 -4.83 -0.05
C PRO A 45 18.61 -3.59 -0.59
N PRO A 46 17.56 -3.09 0.07
CA PRO A 46 16.87 -1.90 -0.39
C PRO A 46 17.77 -0.67 -0.27
N GLN A 47 17.76 0.15 -1.30
CA GLN A 47 18.37 1.47 -1.23
C GLN A 47 17.50 2.37 -0.36
N LEU A 48 18.07 2.90 0.72
CA LEU A 48 17.37 3.83 1.60
C LEU A 48 17.44 5.24 1.01
N PRO A 49 16.36 6.02 1.13
CA PRO A 49 16.41 7.45 0.85
C PRO A 49 17.32 8.15 1.88
N ASP A 50 17.80 9.33 1.52
CA ASP A 50 18.45 10.22 2.49
C ASP A 50 17.42 10.78 3.47
N GLY A 51 17.87 11.08 4.72
CA GLY A 51 17.02 11.71 5.72
C GLY A 51 16.80 10.85 6.96
N ARG A 52 15.73 11.20 7.71
CA ARG A 52 15.40 10.59 9.00
C ARG A 52 14.41 9.44 8.83
N ASP A 53 14.76 8.28 9.36
CA ASP A 53 13.86 7.13 9.43
C ASP A 53 12.84 7.31 10.57
N GLY A 54 11.55 7.26 10.22
CA GLY A 54 10.44 7.37 11.16
C GLY A 54 9.88 6.02 11.62
N PHE A 55 10.46 4.87 11.23
CA PHE A 55 9.81 3.60 11.50
C PHE A 55 9.65 3.29 12.98
N ALA A 56 10.59 3.68 13.85
CA ALA A 56 10.46 3.47 15.30
C ALA A 56 9.27 4.23 15.88
N ALA A 57 9.04 5.47 15.42
CA ALA A 57 7.89 6.26 15.81
C ALA A 57 6.58 5.68 15.26
N LEU A 58 6.57 5.24 14.01
CA LEU A 58 5.41 4.59 13.38
C LEU A 58 5.08 3.26 14.04
N TYR A 59 6.08 2.45 14.38
CA TYR A 59 5.90 1.14 15.02
C TYR A 59 5.23 1.25 16.38
N SER A 60 5.63 2.26 17.15
CA SER A 60 5.12 2.50 18.52
C SER A 60 3.94 3.46 18.59
N VAL A 61 3.41 3.97 17.47
CA VAL A 61 2.42 5.06 17.42
C VAL A 61 1.15 4.79 18.24
N GLY A 62 0.70 3.55 18.31
CA GLY A 62 -0.50 3.12 19.06
C GLY A 62 -0.27 2.82 20.54
N HIS A 63 0.95 3.03 21.06
CA HIS A 63 1.32 2.71 22.44
C HIS A 63 1.95 3.91 23.13
N ASP A 64 1.85 3.98 24.46
CA ASP A 64 2.40 5.10 25.23
C ASP A 64 3.91 4.95 25.48
N VAL A 65 4.66 4.74 24.40
CA VAL A 65 6.13 4.67 24.42
C VAL A 65 6.70 6.08 24.30
N PRO A 66 7.50 6.57 25.27
CA PRO A 66 8.17 7.85 25.14
C PRO A 66 9.07 7.91 23.90
N PRO A 67 9.18 9.08 23.23
CA PRO A 67 10.02 9.23 22.04
C PRO A 67 11.47 8.75 22.22
N ALA A 68 12.06 8.96 23.39
CA ALA A 68 13.41 8.52 23.73
C ALA A 68 13.57 6.98 23.76
N ASP A 69 12.49 6.23 24.00
CA ASP A 69 12.50 4.78 24.12
C ASP A 69 12.13 4.06 22.81
N GLN A 70 11.51 4.73 21.85
CA GLN A 70 10.96 4.11 20.63
C GLN A 70 12.00 3.30 19.85
N ALA A 71 13.19 3.85 19.65
CA ALA A 71 14.28 3.16 18.94
C ALA A 71 14.75 1.90 19.69
N ARG A 72 14.82 1.97 21.03
CA ARG A 72 15.21 0.83 21.88
C ARG A 72 14.16 -0.28 21.84
N VAL A 73 12.88 0.08 21.94
CA VAL A 73 11.74 -0.86 21.85
C VAL A 73 11.74 -1.57 20.51
N LEU A 74 11.88 -0.82 19.41
CA LEU A 74 11.96 -1.41 18.07
C LEU A 74 13.16 -2.36 17.93
N ALA A 75 14.36 -1.96 18.36
CA ALA A 75 15.55 -2.78 18.25
C ALA A 75 15.44 -4.09 19.04
N GLU A 76 14.80 -4.06 20.22
CA GLU A 76 14.52 -5.24 21.01
C GLU A 76 13.56 -6.19 20.30
N ASP A 77 12.46 -5.65 19.76
CA ASP A 77 11.47 -6.46 19.04
C ASP A 77 12.03 -7.08 17.76
N VAL A 78 12.85 -6.35 17.01
CA VAL A 78 13.55 -6.88 15.84
C VAL A 78 14.44 -8.08 16.24
N ARG A 79 15.18 -7.97 17.36
CA ARG A 79 16.01 -9.09 17.86
C ARG A 79 15.16 -10.30 18.29
N ARG A 80 14.09 -10.07 19.07
CA ARG A 80 13.19 -11.14 19.52
C ARG A 80 12.53 -11.84 18.36
N PHE A 81 12.03 -11.07 17.38
CA PHE A 81 11.41 -11.62 16.19
C PHE A 81 12.38 -12.43 15.35
N ALA A 82 13.61 -11.95 15.15
CA ALA A 82 14.65 -12.68 14.40
C ALA A 82 15.05 -14.00 15.08
N ALA A 83 15.04 -14.05 16.40
CA ALA A 83 15.37 -15.24 17.18
C ALA A 83 14.19 -16.21 17.34
N SER A 84 12.98 -15.80 17.03
CA SER A 84 11.76 -16.60 17.25
C SER A 84 11.50 -17.58 16.11
N PRO A 85 10.87 -18.72 16.38
CA PRO A 85 10.37 -19.60 15.34
C PRO A 85 9.28 -18.85 14.51
N PRO A 86 9.10 -19.21 13.22
CA PRO A 86 7.97 -18.71 12.45
C PRO A 86 6.64 -19.07 13.09
N LEU A 87 5.61 -18.28 12.78
CA LEU A 87 4.23 -18.52 13.18
C LEU A 87 3.84 -19.99 12.94
N SER A 88 3.32 -20.65 13.95
CA SER A 88 2.81 -22.02 13.86
C SER A 88 1.28 -22.05 14.01
N MET A 89 0.65 -23.10 13.46
CA MET A 89 -0.76 -23.41 13.75
C MET A 89 -0.79 -24.42 14.90
N GLU A 90 -1.32 -24.00 16.05
CA GLU A 90 -1.55 -24.85 17.19
C GLU A 90 -3.05 -24.95 17.47
N GLN A 91 -3.58 -26.16 17.54
CA GLN A 91 -5.01 -26.43 17.84
C GLN A 91 -6.00 -25.63 16.96
N GLY A 92 -5.64 -25.36 15.70
CA GLY A 92 -6.48 -24.60 14.77
C GLY A 92 -6.39 -23.08 14.91
N ALA A 93 -5.53 -22.56 15.79
CA ALA A 93 -5.27 -21.13 15.94
C ALA A 93 -3.82 -20.79 15.60
N TYR A 94 -3.62 -19.61 15.02
CA TYR A 94 -2.28 -19.07 14.80
C TYR A 94 -1.68 -18.58 16.12
N ALA A 95 -0.58 -19.19 16.54
CA ALA A 95 0.19 -18.77 17.71
C ALA A 95 1.49 -18.09 17.27
N PRO A 96 1.70 -16.81 17.63
CA PRO A 96 2.97 -16.14 17.38
C PRO A 96 4.08 -16.79 18.20
N GLY A 97 5.23 -17.02 17.56
CA GLY A 97 6.40 -17.63 18.23
C GLY A 97 7.14 -16.67 19.17
N TRP A 98 6.66 -15.42 19.33
CA TRP A 98 7.31 -14.38 20.12
C TRP A 98 6.29 -13.40 20.70
N ARG A 99 6.72 -12.62 21.71
CA ARG A 99 5.95 -11.54 22.34
C ARG A 99 6.67 -10.21 22.14
N SER A 100 5.94 -9.21 21.71
CA SER A 100 6.44 -7.84 21.53
C SER A 100 6.70 -7.15 22.88
N VAL A 101 7.72 -6.31 22.94
CA VAL A 101 7.95 -5.38 24.06
C VAL A 101 6.85 -4.30 24.08
N LEU A 102 6.23 -4.00 22.94
CA LEU A 102 5.09 -3.07 22.90
C LEU A 102 3.90 -3.54 23.77
N ASP A 103 3.72 -4.85 23.96
CA ASP A 103 2.65 -5.40 24.80
C ASP A 103 2.78 -5.01 26.29
N ASP A 104 3.95 -4.53 26.71
CA ASP A 104 4.21 -4.04 28.06
C ASP A 104 3.85 -2.55 28.21
N TRP A 105 3.51 -1.85 27.13
CA TRP A 105 3.15 -0.44 27.11
C TRP A 105 1.64 -0.24 26.95
N PRO A 106 1.02 0.74 27.64
CA PRO A 106 -0.40 1.04 27.49
C PRO A 106 -0.75 1.40 26.05
N ARG A 107 -1.90 0.94 25.58
CA ARG A 107 -2.45 1.34 24.28
C ARG A 107 -3.09 2.71 24.36
N LEU A 108 -2.92 3.51 23.29
CA LEU A 108 -3.45 4.87 23.18
C LEU A 108 -4.80 4.92 22.41
N ASP A 109 -5.24 3.80 21.83
CA ASP A 109 -6.36 3.77 20.91
C ASP A 109 -7.51 2.80 21.27
N PRO A 110 -7.78 2.49 22.54
CA PRO A 110 -8.89 1.60 22.86
C PRO A 110 -10.22 2.27 22.46
N PRO A 111 -11.03 1.66 21.57
CA PRO A 111 -12.34 2.20 21.21
C PRO A 111 -13.27 2.19 22.43
N GLN A 112 -14.12 3.22 22.53
CA GLN A 112 -15.12 3.29 23.59
C GLN A 112 -16.54 3.26 22.99
N ALA A 113 -17.45 2.62 23.70
CA ALA A 113 -18.85 2.61 23.30
C ALA A 113 -19.42 4.05 23.30
N GLY A 114 -20.05 4.42 22.20
CA GLY A 114 -20.63 5.77 22.03
C GLY A 114 -19.71 6.80 21.37
N ASP A 115 -18.49 6.42 21.01
CA ASP A 115 -17.62 7.31 20.23
C ASP A 115 -18.22 7.59 18.85
N PRO A 116 -18.19 8.85 18.36
CA PRO A 116 -18.55 9.13 16.99
C PRO A 116 -17.52 8.49 16.03
N PRO A 117 -17.95 8.07 14.82
CA PRO A 117 -17.06 7.43 13.88
C PRO A 117 -16.00 8.43 13.36
N TRP A 118 -14.75 7.96 13.19
CA TRP A 118 -13.73 8.70 12.47
C TRP A 118 -14.14 8.94 11.01
N CYS A 119 -13.74 10.05 10.42
CA CYS A 119 -14.03 10.35 9.03
C CYS A 119 -13.37 9.31 8.10
N PRO A 120 -14.12 8.64 7.22
CA PRO A 120 -13.56 7.71 6.26
C PRO A 120 -12.69 8.45 5.23
N LEU A 121 -11.52 7.91 4.90
CA LEU A 121 -10.60 8.54 3.93
C LEU A 121 -11.14 8.57 2.48
N ARG A 122 -12.12 7.73 2.18
CA ARG A 122 -12.65 7.59 0.81
C ARG A 122 -13.97 8.33 0.58
N GLU A 123 -14.52 8.93 1.62
CA GLU A 123 -15.80 9.63 1.57
C GLU A 123 -15.61 11.12 1.83
N PRO A 124 -16.29 12.00 1.09
CA PRO A 124 -16.35 13.42 1.39
C PRO A 124 -17.25 13.72 2.60
N GLY A 125 -17.30 14.98 3.03
CA GLY A 125 -18.25 15.45 4.04
C GLY A 125 -17.71 15.32 5.47
N CYS A 126 -16.40 15.29 5.67
CA CYS A 126 -15.82 15.23 7.02
C CYS A 126 -16.13 16.49 7.84
N ILE A 127 -16.07 17.68 7.24
CA ILE A 127 -16.36 18.95 7.93
C ILE A 127 -17.82 18.98 8.40
N GLU A 128 -18.76 18.63 7.55
CA GLU A 128 -20.20 18.59 7.87
C GLU A 128 -20.49 17.57 8.97
N ARG A 129 -19.86 16.39 8.89
CA ARG A 129 -19.99 15.34 9.91
C ARG A 129 -19.56 15.82 11.29
N VAL A 130 -18.43 16.50 11.36
CA VAL A 130 -17.91 17.05 12.63
C VAL A 130 -18.78 18.17 13.15
N ARG A 131 -19.30 19.06 12.27
CA ARG A 131 -20.22 20.13 12.64
C ARG A 131 -21.56 19.64 13.16
N ALA A 132 -22.01 18.47 12.69
CA ALA A 132 -23.25 17.86 13.15
C ALA A 132 -23.21 17.38 14.62
N ALA A 133 -22.00 17.12 15.18
CA ALA A 133 -21.84 16.63 16.54
C ALA A 133 -20.56 17.22 17.23
N PRO A 134 -20.42 18.55 17.34
CA PRO A 134 -19.17 19.20 17.69
C PRO A 134 -18.64 18.80 19.08
N ASP A 135 -19.52 18.64 20.08
CA ASP A 135 -19.14 18.27 21.44
C ASP A 135 -18.66 16.81 21.53
N ALA A 136 -19.32 15.90 20.79
CA ALA A 136 -18.92 14.50 20.75
C ALA A 136 -17.51 14.35 20.12
N TYR A 137 -17.26 15.10 19.04
CA TYR A 137 -15.92 15.12 18.43
C TYR A 137 -14.88 15.82 19.30
N ALA A 138 -15.24 16.85 20.08
CA ALA A 138 -14.33 17.47 21.05
C ALA A 138 -13.83 16.44 22.07
N VAL A 139 -14.75 15.67 22.66
CA VAL A 139 -14.43 14.60 23.62
C VAL A 139 -13.56 13.52 22.97
N LEU A 140 -13.89 13.09 21.74
CA LEU A 140 -13.11 12.11 21.01
C LEU A 140 -11.66 12.57 20.76
N ILE A 141 -11.48 13.81 20.27
CA ILE A 141 -10.17 14.39 19.94
C ILE A 141 -9.33 14.58 21.21
N GLU A 142 -9.92 15.06 22.29
CA GLU A 142 -9.24 15.24 23.57
C GLU A 142 -8.76 13.88 24.14
N ARG A 143 -9.61 12.87 24.14
CA ARG A 143 -9.27 11.52 24.61
C ARG A 143 -8.08 10.93 23.84
N HIS A 144 -8.04 11.13 22.54
CA HIS A 144 -6.99 10.60 21.66
C HIS A 144 -5.87 11.61 21.36
N ALA A 145 -5.75 12.71 22.13
CA ALA A 145 -4.81 13.79 21.84
C ALA A 145 -3.38 13.31 21.65
N VAL A 146 -2.87 12.46 22.55
CA VAL A 146 -1.50 11.91 22.48
C VAL A 146 -1.31 11.07 21.21
N LEU A 147 -2.25 10.19 20.88
CA LEU A 147 -2.21 9.38 19.66
C LEU A 147 -2.18 10.26 18.40
N LEU A 148 -3.04 11.28 18.37
CA LEU A 148 -3.16 12.20 17.23
C LEU A 148 -1.92 13.08 17.07
N GLU A 149 -1.31 13.52 18.16
CA GLU A 149 -0.04 14.27 18.14
C GLU A 149 1.11 13.41 17.62
N ARG A 150 1.27 12.19 18.13
CA ARG A 150 2.29 11.24 17.66
C ARG A 150 2.09 10.88 16.18
N SER A 151 0.86 10.63 15.77
CA SER A 151 0.53 10.37 14.36
C SER A 151 0.87 11.56 13.46
N ALA A 152 0.60 12.78 13.90
CA ALA A 152 0.94 14.00 13.16
C ALA A 152 2.45 14.23 13.07
N ALA A 153 3.19 13.94 14.15
CA ALA A 153 4.64 14.08 14.18
C ALA A 153 5.36 13.22 13.14
N LEU A 154 4.70 12.15 12.63
CA LEU A 154 5.25 11.31 11.55
C LEU A 154 5.48 12.09 10.24
N ALA A 155 4.75 13.19 10.02
CA ALA A 155 5.01 14.08 8.88
C ALA A 155 6.41 14.75 8.93
N GLY A 156 7.10 14.72 10.05
CA GLY A 156 8.46 15.23 10.20
C GLY A 156 9.57 14.26 9.78
N TYR A 157 9.26 13.02 9.38
CA TYR A 157 10.24 12.04 8.92
C TYR A 157 10.26 11.93 7.40
N ASP A 158 11.38 11.47 6.85
CA ASP A 158 11.60 11.43 5.41
C ASP A 158 11.21 10.07 4.80
N TYR A 159 11.38 8.98 5.56
CA TYR A 159 11.01 7.62 5.14
C TYR A 159 10.71 6.71 6.34
N PHE A 160 10.20 5.51 6.05
CA PHE A 160 9.81 4.50 7.05
C PHE A 160 10.34 3.13 6.62
N ARG A 161 11.48 2.72 7.20
CA ARG A 161 12.12 1.45 6.89
C ARG A 161 11.71 0.38 7.88
N ASN A 162 11.03 -0.67 7.42
CA ASN A 162 10.71 -1.82 8.25
C ASN A 162 11.96 -2.71 8.42
N PRO A 163 12.55 -2.82 9.62
CA PRO A 163 13.76 -3.59 9.87
C PRO A 163 13.50 -5.07 10.18
N PHE A 164 12.24 -5.49 10.31
CA PHE A 164 11.93 -6.88 10.61
C PHE A 164 12.29 -7.81 9.46
N ALA A 165 12.68 -9.04 9.79
CA ALA A 165 12.90 -10.07 8.80
C ALA A 165 11.63 -10.33 7.98
N ALA A 166 11.79 -10.53 6.67
CA ALA A 166 10.67 -10.75 5.76
C ALA A 166 10.02 -12.12 6.01
N ARG A 167 8.94 -12.12 6.77
CA ARG A 167 8.11 -13.29 7.13
C ARG A 167 6.64 -12.89 7.13
N LEU A 168 5.72 -13.84 6.93
CA LEU A 168 4.27 -13.58 6.90
C LEU A 168 3.71 -13.06 8.24
N ASP A 169 4.37 -13.38 9.35
CA ASP A 169 4.06 -12.93 10.70
C ASP A 169 4.84 -11.68 11.13
N MET A 170 5.45 -10.98 10.17
CA MET A 170 6.15 -9.73 10.41
C MET A 170 5.19 -8.69 11.04
N PRO A 171 5.61 -8.02 12.13
CA PRO A 171 4.78 -7.00 12.76
C PRO A 171 4.41 -5.88 11.82
N ILE A 172 3.13 -5.54 11.82
CA ILE A 172 2.57 -4.44 11.04
C ILE A 172 2.25 -3.29 11.99
N PRO A 173 2.79 -2.08 11.77
CA PRO A 173 2.45 -0.89 12.56
C PRO A 173 0.94 -0.59 12.56
N ALA A 174 0.48 0.12 13.58
CA ALA A 174 -0.92 0.54 13.72
C ALA A 174 -1.27 1.68 12.73
N TYR A 175 -1.19 1.40 11.42
CA TYR A 175 -1.44 2.37 10.35
C TYR A 175 -2.82 3.04 10.44
N GLN A 176 -3.83 2.37 11.01
CA GLN A 176 -5.16 2.94 11.22
C GLN A 176 -5.12 4.22 12.05
N SER A 177 -4.17 4.38 12.96
CA SER A 177 -4.03 5.59 13.76
C SER A 177 -3.82 6.85 12.89
N LEU A 178 -3.17 6.69 11.73
CA LEU A 178 -2.94 7.78 10.78
C LEU A 178 -4.24 8.24 10.10
N THR A 179 -5.21 7.33 9.97
CA THR A 179 -6.51 7.62 9.33
C THR A 179 -7.41 8.50 10.19
N HIS A 180 -7.06 8.73 11.45
CA HIS A 180 -7.81 9.59 12.38
C HIS A 180 -7.46 11.08 12.22
N LEU A 181 -6.30 11.40 11.64
CA LEU A 181 -5.83 12.77 11.46
C LEU A 181 -6.80 13.70 10.69
N PRO A 182 -7.45 13.27 9.60
CA PRO A 182 -8.42 14.10 8.90
C PRO A 182 -9.58 14.56 9.80
N THR A 183 -10.07 13.70 10.70
CA THR A 183 -11.15 14.08 11.65
C THR A 183 -10.70 15.19 12.59
N ARG A 184 -9.49 15.11 13.15
CA ARG A 184 -8.93 16.17 14.00
C ARG A 184 -8.78 17.49 13.22
N ASN A 185 -8.27 17.42 11.98
CA ASN A 185 -8.03 18.59 11.17
C ASN A 185 -9.35 19.25 10.73
N ALA A 186 -10.37 18.44 10.37
CA ALA A 186 -11.72 18.93 10.11
C ALA A 186 -12.36 19.58 11.34
N TRP A 187 -12.17 19.00 12.54
CA TRP A 187 -12.65 19.57 13.79
C TRP A 187 -12.00 20.92 14.13
N ARG A 188 -10.66 21.04 13.96
CA ARG A 188 -9.95 22.31 14.12
C ARG A 188 -10.49 23.38 13.18
N PHE A 189 -10.65 23.02 11.90
CA PHE A 189 -11.20 23.91 10.89
C PHE A 189 -12.65 24.34 11.22
N ALA A 190 -13.49 23.41 11.61
CA ALA A 190 -14.90 23.67 11.93
C ALA A 190 -15.10 24.61 13.11
N ARG A 191 -14.15 24.65 14.07
CA ARG A 191 -14.18 25.56 15.23
C ARG A 191 -13.41 26.87 15.02
N GLY A 192 -12.98 27.16 13.78
CA GLY A 192 -12.32 28.41 13.40
C GLY A 192 -10.80 28.41 13.52
N GLU A 193 -10.16 27.30 13.88
CA GLU A 193 -8.70 27.14 13.85
C GLU A 193 -8.23 26.84 12.42
N LEU A 194 -8.49 27.77 11.48
CA LEU A 194 -8.37 27.55 10.06
C LEU A 194 -6.95 27.12 9.66
N ASP A 195 -5.93 27.88 10.09
CA ASP A 195 -4.53 27.60 9.74
C ASP A 195 -4.06 26.25 10.28
N ALA A 196 -4.45 25.88 11.51
CA ALA A 196 -4.09 24.61 12.11
C ALA A 196 -4.77 23.43 11.41
N GLY A 197 -6.04 23.60 10.99
CA GLY A 197 -6.77 22.62 10.19
C GLY A 197 -6.14 22.41 8.81
N LEU A 198 -5.85 23.51 8.11
CA LEU A 198 -5.22 23.49 6.79
C LEU A 198 -3.80 22.88 6.85
N ALA A 199 -2.94 23.38 7.76
CA ALA A 199 -1.58 22.87 7.90
C ALA A 199 -1.55 21.37 8.18
N GLY A 200 -2.35 20.91 9.17
CA GLY A 200 -2.42 19.48 9.49
C GLY A 200 -2.94 18.62 8.35
N THR A 201 -3.87 19.14 7.53
CA THR A 201 -4.37 18.43 6.33
C THR A 201 -3.29 18.34 5.26
N CYS A 202 -2.54 19.42 5.03
CA CYS A 202 -1.44 19.44 4.07
C CYS A 202 -0.27 18.55 4.52
N ASP A 203 0.05 18.50 5.82
CA ASP A 203 0.99 17.55 6.41
C ASP A 203 0.54 16.10 6.20
N GLY A 204 -0.78 15.84 6.28
CA GLY A 204 -1.36 14.53 5.97
C GLY A 204 -1.20 14.12 4.50
N VAL A 205 -1.34 15.07 3.56
CA VAL A 205 -1.02 14.85 2.14
C VAL A 205 0.46 14.53 1.97
N ALA A 206 1.36 15.29 2.60
CA ALA A 206 2.80 15.10 2.53
C ALA A 206 3.23 13.74 3.13
N LEU A 207 2.66 13.34 4.26
CA LEU A 207 2.90 12.02 4.87
C LEU A 207 2.47 10.90 3.93
N GLY A 208 1.25 10.96 3.39
CA GLY A 208 0.75 9.97 2.44
C GLY A 208 1.64 9.86 1.21
N ARG A 209 2.09 10.98 0.66
CA ARG A 209 3.04 11.05 -0.44
C ARG A 209 4.36 10.34 -0.11
N ARG A 210 4.98 10.63 1.04
CA ARG A 210 6.22 9.98 1.48
C ARG A 210 6.05 8.48 1.61
N MET A 211 4.95 8.01 2.18
CA MET A 211 4.67 6.57 2.30
C MET A 211 4.53 5.88 0.94
N VAL A 212 4.01 6.57 -0.10
CA VAL A 212 3.98 6.04 -1.47
C VAL A 212 5.38 6.04 -2.09
N GLU A 213 6.16 7.10 -1.92
CA GLU A 213 7.46 7.29 -2.56
C GLU A 213 8.59 6.47 -1.91
N SER A 214 8.54 6.30 -0.58
CA SER A 214 9.60 5.68 0.21
C SER A 214 9.20 4.39 0.93
N GLY A 215 7.94 3.98 0.82
CA GLY A 215 7.45 2.75 1.46
C GLY A 215 8.23 1.52 0.97
N ASP A 216 8.55 0.63 1.89
CA ASP A 216 9.23 -0.64 1.63
C ASP A 216 8.31 -1.86 1.77
N THR A 217 7.03 -1.62 2.02
CA THR A 217 5.97 -2.63 2.04
C THR A 217 4.76 -2.12 1.26
N LEU A 218 4.04 -3.04 0.63
CA LEU A 218 2.85 -2.69 -0.15
C LEU A 218 1.76 -2.07 0.73
N ILE A 219 1.58 -2.59 1.96
CA ILE A 219 0.60 -2.05 2.90
C ILE A 219 0.89 -0.59 3.27
N ALA A 220 2.15 -0.22 3.54
CA ALA A 220 2.53 1.15 3.83
C ALA A 220 2.16 2.09 2.68
N SER A 221 2.45 1.70 1.45
CA SER A 221 2.18 2.53 0.27
C SER A 221 0.69 2.64 -0.07
N VAL A 222 -0.08 1.57 0.13
CA VAL A 222 -1.55 1.61 -0.05
C VAL A 222 -2.21 2.52 1.00
N ILE A 223 -1.74 2.48 2.24
CA ILE A 223 -2.18 3.42 3.28
C ILE A 223 -1.76 4.85 2.92
N GLY A 224 -0.53 5.04 2.42
CA GLY A 224 -0.07 6.33 1.91
C GLY A 224 -0.98 6.88 0.80
N ALA A 225 -1.37 6.05 -0.17
CA ALA A 225 -2.32 6.42 -1.22
C ALA A 225 -3.71 6.81 -0.67
N ALA A 226 -4.19 6.09 0.35
CA ALA A 226 -5.45 6.41 1.03
C ALA A 226 -5.36 7.74 1.82
N LEU A 227 -4.23 8.01 2.48
CA LEU A 227 -3.98 9.28 3.17
C LEU A 227 -3.94 10.45 2.18
N VAL A 228 -3.30 10.28 1.01
CA VAL A 228 -3.34 11.27 -0.08
C VAL A 228 -4.79 11.56 -0.46
N GLN A 229 -5.59 10.53 -0.72
CA GLN A 229 -6.99 10.71 -1.12
C GLN A 229 -7.81 11.45 -0.05
N GLY A 230 -7.78 10.99 1.20
CA GLY A 230 -8.61 11.55 2.26
C GLY A 230 -8.24 12.99 2.60
N ASN A 231 -6.93 13.28 2.71
CA ASN A 231 -6.48 14.63 3.01
C ASN A 231 -6.64 15.59 1.82
N ALA A 232 -6.46 15.15 0.57
CA ALA A 232 -6.73 15.96 -0.61
C ALA A 232 -8.22 16.32 -0.74
N THR A 233 -9.11 15.37 -0.45
CA THR A 233 -10.56 15.61 -0.40
C THR A 233 -10.90 16.64 0.69
N LEU A 234 -10.40 16.45 1.91
CA LEU A 234 -10.62 17.38 3.02
C LEU A 234 -10.06 18.78 2.73
N LEU A 235 -8.86 18.87 2.14
CA LEU A 235 -8.27 20.15 1.76
C LEU A 235 -9.17 20.89 0.76
N ALA A 236 -9.69 20.19 -0.25
CA ALA A 236 -10.60 20.78 -1.21
C ALA A 236 -11.92 21.27 -0.56
N GLU A 237 -12.47 20.51 0.39
CA GLU A 237 -13.64 20.93 1.17
C GLU A 237 -13.38 22.22 1.97
N MET A 238 -12.21 22.31 2.64
CA MET A 238 -11.79 23.51 3.36
C MET A 238 -11.64 24.72 2.40
N LEU A 239 -11.00 24.51 1.25
CA LEU A 239 -10.80 25.57 0.25
C LEU A 239 -12.12 26.04 -0.38
N ALA A 240 -13.11 25.17 -0.48
CA ALA A 240 -14.44 25.54 -1.00
C ALA A 240 -15.16 26.52 -0.07
N GLU A 241 -14.88 26.47 1.22
CA GLU A 241 -15.47 27.36 2.24
C GLU A 241 -14.67 28.64 2.50
N LEU A 242 -13.50 28.80 1.87
CA LEU A 242 -12.62 29.95 2.10
C LEU A 242 -12.57 30.86 0.88
N PRO A 243 -12.43 32.19 1.08
CA PRO A 243 -12.12 33.10 -0.02
C PRO A 243 -10.85 32.67 -0.76
N ARG A 244 -10.82 32.89 -2.08
CA ARG A 244 -9.66 32.48 -2.89
C ARG A 244 -8.36 33.16 -2.44
N GLN A 245 -8.45 34.35 -1.83
CA GLN A 245 -7.32 35.14 -1.35
C GLN A 245 -6.89 34.75 0.08
N HIS A 246 -7.62 33.89 0.78
CA HIS A 246 -7.23 33.43 2.13
C HIS A 246 -5.81 32.87 2.11
N PRO A 247 -4.86 33.35 2.92
CA PRO A 247 -3.49 32.83 2.92
C PRO A 247 -3.47 31.34 3.26
N LEU A 248 -2.57 30.59 2.63
CA LEU A 248 -2.40 29.15 2.94
C LEU A 248 -1.08 28.94 3.70
N PRO A 249 -1.07 28.02 4.68
CA PRO A 249 0.18 27.56 5.29
C PRO A 249 1.17 27.03 4.23
N ALA A 250 2.48 27.27 4.43
CA ALA A 250 3.53 26.86 3.50
C ALA A 250 3.51 25.36 3.21
N GLN A 251 3.15 24.54 4.18
CA GLN A 251 2.99 23.08 4.06
C GLN A 251 2.08 22.70 2.89
N CYS A 252 1.07 23.49 2.56
CA CYS A 252 0.13 23.18 1.49
C CYS A 252 0.77 23.27 0.10
N SER A 253 1.59 24.29 -0.13
CA SER A 253 2.34 24.40 -1.38
C SER A 253 3.45 23.32 -1.47
N GLU A 254 4.13 23.05 -0.39
CA GLU A 254 5.19 22.03 -0.30
C GLU A 254 4.66 20.62 -0.56
N ALA A 255 3.49 20.27 0.01
CA ALA A 255 2.88 18.96 -0.16
C ALA A 255 2.63 18.58 -1.63
N VAL A 256 2.40 19.57 -2.50
CA VAL A 256 2.08 19.36 -3.94
C VAL A 256 3.09 19.99 -4.88
N ALA A 257 4.24 20.49 -4.36
CA ALA A 257 5.24 21.25 -5.15
C ALA A 257 5.81 20.48 -6.34
N ARG A 258 5.83 19.17 -6.30
CA ARG A 258 6.33 18.30 -7.38
C ARG A 258 5.39 17.12 -7.63
N PRO A 259 5.36 16.54 -8.83
CA PRO A 259 4.68 15.26 -9.07
C PRO A 259 5.15 14.16 -8.13
N LEU A 260 4.32 13.15 -7.91
CA LEU A 260 4.68 11.94 -7.16
C LEU A 260 5.76 11.16 -7.93
N ALA A 261 6.84 10.77 -7.25
CA ALA A 261 7.92 9.97 -7.84
C ALA A 261 7.51 8.50 -7.98
N LEU A 262 6.47 8.25 -8.81
CA LEU A 262 5.83 6.94 -8.95
C LEU A 262 6.77 5.87 -9.47
N GLU A 263 7.63 6.21 -10.44
CA GLU A 263 8.53 5.25 -11.08
C GLU A 263 9.41 4.53 -10.05
N GLN A 264 10.08 5.30 -9.21
CA GLN A 264 10.96 4.77 -8.16
C GLN A 264 10.15 4.18 -6.99
N GLY A 265 9.06 4.83 -6.60
CA GLY A 265 8.20 4.41 -5.50
C GLY A 265 7.59 3.05 -5.76
N VAL A 266 6.95 2.84 -6.92
CA VAL A 266 6.32 1.56 -7.28
C VAL A 266 7.34 0.43 -7.37
N CYS A 267 8.50 0.66 -8.01
CA CYS A 267 9.57 -0.33 -8.06
C CYS A 267 10.01 -0.75 -6.65
N ARG A 268 10.32 0.21 -5.77
CA ARG A 268 10.77 -0.05 -4.39
C ARG A 268 9.75 -0.86 -3.60
N VAL A 269 8.50 -0.44 -3.64
CA VAL A 269 7.38 -1.08 -2.93
C VAL A 269 7.18 -2.51 -3.39
N MET A 270 7.18 -2.74 -4.70
CA MET A 270 6.98 -4.08 -5.25
C MET A 270 8.16 -5.02 -4.97
N LEU A 271 9.40 -4.51 -4.96
CA LEU A 271 10.54 -5.30 -4.49
C LEU A 271 10.44 -5.62 -2.99
N GLY A 272 9.96 -4.68 -2.18
CA GLY A 272 9.67 -4.91 -0.75
C GLY A 272 8.63 -6.00 -0.53
N GLU A 273 7.53 -5.93 -1.26
CA GLU A 273 6.49 -6.96 -1.25
C GLU A 273 6.99 -8.31 -1.74
N GLY A 274 7.84 -8.31 -2.77
CA GLY A 274 8.52 -9.51 -3.25
C GLY A 274 9.38 -10.16 -2.17
N ARG A 275 10.17 -9.37 -1.44
CA ARG A 275 10.97 -9.87 -0.29
C ARG A 275 10.07 -10.47 0.78
N PHE A 276 8.98 -9.78 1.15
CA PHE A 276 8.02 -10.25 2.14
C PHE A 276 7.37 -11.57 1.71
N SER A 277 6.81 -11.64 0.51
CA SER A 277 6.11 -12.82 -0.01
C SER A 277 7.05 -14.01 -0.21
N ILE A 278 8.21 -13.79 -0.81
CA ILE A 278 9.22 -14.84 -1.04
C ILE A 278 9.85 -15.27 0.29
N GLY A 279 10.12 -14.34 1.21
CA GLY A 279 10.61 -14.64 2.55
C GLY A 279 9.64 -15.52 3.35
N GLY A 280 8.36 -15.16 3.34
CA GLY A 280 7.30 -15.95 3.95
C GLY A 280 7.16 -17.35 3.34
N MET A 281 7.24 -17.44 2.00
CA MET A 281 7.22 -18.72 1.29
C MET A 281 8.44 -19.60 1.67
N ARG A 282 9.64 -19.01 1.70
CA ARG A 282 10.88 -19.73 2.06
C ARG A 282 10.89 -20.25 3.49
N THR A 283 10.22 -19.56 4.43
CA THR A 283 10.22 -19.88 5.86
C THR A 283 8.96 -20.62 6.29
N GLN A 284 7.81 -19.97 6.24
CA GLN A 284 6.56 -20.44 6.87
C GLN A 284 5.83 -21.45 6.01
N ILE A 285 5.62 -21.18 4.71
CA ILE A 285 4.90 -22.11 3.83
C ILE A 285 5.68 -23.42 3.70
N THR A 286 7.01 -23.35 3.59
CA THR A 286 7.85 -24.56 3.59
C THR A 286 7.69 -25.38 4.88
N GLY A 287 7.63 -24.70 6.03
CA GLY A 287 7.41 -25.34 7.32
C GLY A 287 6.00 -25.97 7.44
N GLN A 288 4.96 -25.28 6.97
CA GLN A 288 3.58 -25.78 6.97
C GLN A 288 3.42 -27.01 6.08
N ILE A 289 3.94 -26.97 4.85
CA ILE A 289 3.91 -28.14 3.94
C ILE A 289 4.60 -29.35 4.59
N ALA A 290 5.73 -29.14 5.28
CA ALA A 290 6.43 -30.21 5.96
C ALA A 290 5.63 -30.75 7.17
N ALA A 291 4.96 -29.88 7.93
CA ALA A 291 4.13 -30.26 9.08
C ALA A 291 2.88 -31.03 8.65
N GLU A 292 2.17 -30.56 7.63
CA GLU A 292 0.98 -31.25 7.06
C GLU A 292 1.36 -32.63 6.51
N ALA A 293 2.48 -32.71 5.79
CA ALA A 293 2.97 -33.97 5.26
C ALA A 293 3.30 -34.98 6.37
N SER A 294 3.86 -34.50 7.49
CA SER A 294 4.15 -35.34 8.66
C SER A 294 2.87 -35.84 9.33
N GLY A 295 1.81 -35.03 9.39
CA GLY A 295 0.49 -35.42 9.90
C GLY A 295 -0.22 -36.46 9.01
N HIS A 296 0.19 -36.64 7.77
CA HIS A 296 -0.33 -37.65 6.83
C HIS A 296 0.70 -38.76 6.52
N ASP A 297 1.66 -38.98 7.40
CA ASP A 297 2.72 -39.99 7.26
C ASP A 297 3.55 -39.85 5.91
N VAL A 298 3.57 -38.67 5.34
CA VAL A 298 4.39 -38.37 4.17
C VAL A 298 5.82 -38.08 4.64
N PRO A 299 6.80 -38.90 4.25
CA PRO A 299 8.17 -38.69 4.69
C PRO A 299 8.74 -37.37 4.11
N ALA A 300 9.63 -36.71 4.82
CA ALA A 300 10.20 -35.41 4.45
C ALA A 300 10.87 -35.39 3.05
N TRP A 301 11.34 -36.53 2.55
CA TRP A 301 11.82 -36.63 1.18
C TRP A 301 10.70 -36.50 0.14
N GLY A 302 9.48 -36.96 0.46
CA GLY A 302 8.33 -36.88 -0.42
C GLY A 302 7.90 -35.43 -0.68
N THR A 303 7.91 -34.57 0.36
CA THR A 303 7.63 -33.12 0.17
C THR A 303 8.65 -32.45 -0.73
N ARG A 304 9.94 -32.82 -0.62
CA ARG A 304 11.02 -32.29 -1.49
C ARG A 304 10.90 -32.73 -2.95
N LEU A 305 10.16 -33.78 -3.25
CA LEU A 305 9.88 -34.20 -4.63
C LEU A 305 8.88 -33.27 -5.32
N LEU A 306 7.95 -32.66 -4.57
CA LEU A 306 6.84 -31.88 -5.12
C LEU A 306 7.00 -30.37 -4.92
N PHE A 307 7.91 -29.96 -4.02
CA PHE A 307 8.13 -28.57 -3.66
C PHE A 307 9.61 -28.24 -3.51
N ASP A 308 10.06 -27.25 -4.27
CA ASP A 308 11.41 -26.67 -4.22
C ASP A 308 11.28 -25.16 -3.98
N ARG A 309 11.63 -24.73 -2.76
CA ARG A 309 11.46 -23.35 -2.30
C ARG A 309 12.22 -22.32 -3.16
N GLU A 310 13.46 -22.64 -3.58
CA GLU A 310 14.28 -21.67 -4.34
C GLU A 310 13.81 -21.54 -5.79
N ARG A 311 13.34 -22.62 -6.40
CA ARG A 311 12.69 -22.57 -7.71
C ARG A 311 11.37 -21.82 -7.66
N THR A 312 10.61 -22.00 -6.59
CA THR A 312 9.36 -21.26 -6.36
C THR A 312 9.67 -19.77 -6.19
N ALA A 313 10.66 -19.40 -5.38
CA ALA A 313 11.14 -18.03 -5.22
C ALA A 313 11.53 -17.39 -6.57
N ALA A 314 12.35 -18.11 -7.36
CA ALA A 314 12.77 -17.63 -8.67
C ALA A 314 11.59 -17.43 -9.64
N ARG A 315 10.58 -18.31 -9.58
CA ARG A 315 9.37 -18.19 -10.41
C ARG A 315 8.46 -17.03 -9.97
N MET A 316 8.39 -16.72 -8.69
CA MET A 316 7.62 -15.58 -8.15
C MET A 316 8.27 -14.23 -8.44
N ALA A 317 9.59 -14.16 -8.42
CA ALA A 317 10.34 -12.92 -8.47
C ALA A 317 10.03 -12.01 -9.68
N PRO A 318 9.81 -12.50 -10.91
CA PRO A 318 9.45 -11.66 -12.06
C PRO A 318 8.18 -10.84 -11.85
N THR A 319 7.20 -11.32 -11.09
CA THR A 319 5.95 -10.61 -10.75
C THR A 319 6.25 -9.26 -10.09
N PHE A 320 7.24 -9.22 -9.20
CA PHE A 320 7.61 -8.02 -8.46
C PHE A 320 8.66 -7.19 -9.21
N ALA A 321 9.66 -7.85 -9.79
CA ALA A 321 10.74 -7.18 -10.51
C ALA A 321 10.28 -6.45 -11.78
N TRP A 322 9.17 -6.88 -12.39
CA TRP A 322 8.60 -6.26 -13.59
C TRP A 322 8.34 -4.76 -13.39
N TYR A 323 7.90 -4.35 -12.20
CA TYR A 323 7.63 -2.94 -11.87
C TYR A 323 8.87 -2.04 -11.88
N CYS A 324 10.06 -2.62 -11.91
CA CYS A 324 11.33 -1.89 -12.04
C CYS A 324 11.84 -1.85 -13.50
N GLY A 325 11.17 -2.52 -14.41
CA GLY A 325 11.57 -2.64 -15.83
C GLY A 325 11.14 -1.45 -16.69
N ASP A 326 11.71 -1.37 -17.90
CA ASP A 326 11.46 -0.29 -18.86
C ASP A 326 9.99 -0.18 -19.26
N GLN A 327 9.30 -1.31 -19.38
CA GLN A 327 7.87 -1.32 -19.72
C GLN A 327 7.02 -0.64 -18.64
N ALA A 328 7.27 -0.95 -17.36
CA ALA A 328 6.56 -0.31 -16.25
C ALA A 328 6.87 1.19 -16.21
N ARG A 329 8.15 1.58 -16.38
CA ARG A 329 8.56 2.99 -16.47
C ARG A 329 7.86 3.73 -17.61
N ALA A 330 7.79 3.13 -18.78
CA ALA A 330 7.09 3.72 -19.93
C ALA A 330 5.58 3.92 -19.67
N LEU A 331 4.92 2.97 -19.00
CA LEU A 331 3.51 3.10 -18.59
C LEU A 331 3.31 4.22 -17.58
N VAL A 332 4.19 4.34 -16.58
CA VAL A 332 4.14 5.44 -15.59
C VAL A 332 4.36 6.79 -16.26
N ALA A 333 5.37 6.92 -17.13
CA ALA A 333 5.69 8.15 -17.84
C ALA A 333 4.56 8.61 -18.76
N ALA A 334 3.87 7.66 -19.41
CA ALA A 334 2.72 7.93 -20.26
C ALA A 334 1.39 8.07 -19.49
N ASP A 335 1.40 7.95 -18.16
CA ASP A 335 0.22 7.89 -17.29
C ASP A 335 -0.82 6.84 -17.75
N ARG A 336 -0.36 5.71 -18.34
CA ARG A 336 -1.18 4.58 -18.76
C ARG A 336 -1.31 3.56 -17.63
N PRO A 337 -2.40 2.74 -17.57
CA PRO A 337 -2.62 1.82 -16.48
C PRO A 337 -1.44 0.88 -16.20
N LEU A 338 -0.89 0.94 -14.99
CA LEU A 338 0.22 0.12 -14.54
C LEU A 338 -0.30 -1.20 -13.99
N VAL A 339 -0.72 -2.07 -14.89
CA VAL A 339 -1.19 -3.42 -14.56
C VAL A 339 -0.04 -4.39 -14.81
N GLY A 340 0.35 -5.13 -13.77
CA GLY A 340 1.38 -6.16 -13.89
C GLY A 340 1.00 -7.27 -14.87
N PRO A 341 1.97 -7.94 -15.48
CA PRO A 341 1.69 -9.03 -16.39
C PRO A 341 1.04 -10.19 -15.63
N THR A 342 -0.01 -10.75 -16.19
CA THR A 342 -0.62 -11.99 -15.74
C THR A 342 -0.32 -13.09 -16.73
N THR A 343 0.42 -14.11 -16.30
CA THR A 343 0.70 -15.29 -17.15
C THR A 343 -0.36 -16.35 -16.85
N PRO A 344 -0.96 -16.98 -17.85
CA PRO A 344 -1.88 -18.10 -17.61
C PRO A 344 -1.19 -19.18 -16.78
N PRO A 345 -1.91 -19.84 -15.85
CA PRO A 345 -1.38 -20.96 -15.08
C PRO A 345 -0.79 -22.02 -16.01
N SER A 346 0.45 -22.41 -15.78
CA SER A 346 1.17 -23.33 -16.65
C SER A 346 1.58 -24.62 -15.93
N LEU A 347 0.66 -25.23 -15.18
CA LEU A 347 0.88 -26.49 -14.46
C LEU A 347 1.42 -27.62 -15.35
N TRP A 348 1.06 -27.60 -16.63
CA TRP A 348 1.53 -28.55 -17.64
C TRP A 348 2.92 -28.25 -18.20
N SER A 349 3.58 -27.20 -17.70
CA SER A 349 4.97 -26.90 -18.07
C SER A 349 5.89 -28.01 -17.56
N LEU A 350 6.80 -28.47 -18.42
CA LEU A 350 7.85 -29.42 -18.01
C LEU A 350 8.62 -28.93 -16.79
N ARG A 351 8.80 -27.60 -16.64
CA ARG A 351 9.45 -27.00 -15.48
C ARG A 351 8.72 -27.21 -14.17
N CYS A 352 7.40 -27.44 -14.22
CA CYS A 352 6.56 -27.68 -13.04
C CYS A 352 6.48 -29.17 -12.66
N ALA A 353 6.91 -30.08 -13.50
CA ALA A 353 6.82 -31.52 -13.21
C ALA A 353 7.59 -31.93 -11.92
N SER A 354 8.67 -31.23 -11.59
CA SER A 354 9.44 -31.47 -10.35
C SER A 354 9.20 -30.44 -9.24
N ASN A 355 8.27 -29.47 -9.46
CA ASN A 355 7.90 -28.43 -8.47
C ASN A 355 6.42 -28.02 -8.66
N PRO A 356 5.45 -28.95 -8.73
CA PRO A 356 4.05 -28.60 -8.99
C PRO A 356 3.45 -27.69 -7.94
N VAL A 357 3.71 -27.93 -6.66
CA VAL A 357 3.22 -27.08 -5.56
C VAL A 357 3.76 -25.67 -5.68
N GLY A 358 5.06 -25.51 -5.95
CA GLY A 358 5.67 -24.20 -6.13
C GLY A 358 5.13 -23.44 -7.35
N CYS A 359 4.82 -24.13 -8.45
CA CYS A 359 4.17 -23.52 -9.60
C CYS A 359 2.77 -23.01 -9.27
N ILE A 360 1.96 -23.80 -8.54
CA ILE A 360 0.62 -23.37 -8.08
C ILE A 360 0.73 -22.11 -7.22
N LEU A 361 1.62 -22.09 -6.23
CA LEU A 361 1.80 -20.95 -5.36
C LEU A 361 2.22 -19.69 -6.12
N ALA A 362 3.15 -19.80 -7.07
CA ALA A 362 3.57 -18.67 -7.89
C ALA A 362 2.44 -18.15 -8.80
N ASP A 363 1.67 -19.06 -9.40
CA ASP A 363 0.57 -18.72 -10.31
C ASP A 363 -0.63 -18.09 -9.58
N ILE A 364 -0.88 -18.44 -8.29
CA ILE A 364 -1.90 -17.80 -7.44
C ILE A 364 -1.46 -16.40 -7.01
N ALA A 365 -0.18 -16.20 -6.68
CA ALA A 365 0.32 -14.92 -6.20
C ALA A 365 0.27 -13.83 -7.28
N GLN A 366 0.54 -14.17 -8.54
CA GLN A 366 0.68 -13.21 -9.62
C GLN A 366 -0.54 -12.31 -9.85
N PRO A 367 -1.79 -12.80 -9.98
CA PRO A 367 -2.96 -11.94 -10.16
C PRO A 367 -3.25 -11.05 -8.95
N ALA A 368 -2.88 -11.49 -7.75
CA ALA A 368 -3.13 -10.75 -6.51
C ALA A 368 -2.40 -9.40 -6.49
N TYR A 369 -1.26 -9.28 -7.18
CA TYR A 369 -0.44 -8.08 -7.19
C TYR A 369 -0.65 -7.18 -8.42
N ALA A 370 -1.36 -7.63 -9.44
CA ALA A 370 -1.45 -6.96 -10.73
C ALA A 370 -2.06 -5.53 -10.64
N ASP A 371 -3.05 -5.33 -9.78
CA ASP A 371 -3.82 -4.07 -9.70
C ASP A 371 -3.24 -3.04 -8.70
N TYR A 372 -2.19 -3.37 -7.95
CA TYR A 372 -1.66 -2.40 -6.97
C TYR A 372 -0.95 -1.23 -7.61
N GLY A 373 -0.34 -1.42 -8.78
CA GLY A 373 0.30 -0.35 -9.53
C GLY A 373 -0.66 0.79 -9.86
N VAL A 374 -1.89 0.48 -10.30
CA VAL A 374 -2.90 1.48 -10.65
C VAL A 374 -3.37 2.29 -9.45
N ARG A 375 -3.45 1.69 -8.25
CA ARG A 375 -3.81 2.40 -7.01
C ARG A 375 -2.80 3.48 -6.65
N LEU A 376 -1.52 3.17 -6.83
CA LEU A 376 -0.45 4.15 -6.59
C LEU A 376 -0.43 5.24 -7.66
N GLN A 377 -0.72 4.90 -8.93
CA GLN A 377 -0.91 5.88 -9.98
C GLN A 377 -2.10 6.82 -9.69
N ASP A 378 -3.19 6.31 -9.13
CA ASP A 378 -4.34 7.13 -8.77
C ASP A 378 -4.01 8.12 -7.65
N ALA A 379 -3.12 7.77 -6.71
CA ALA A 379 -2.59 8.74 -5.74
C ALA A 379 -1.86 9.89 -6.44
N GLY A 380 -1.06 9.60 -7.48
CA GLY A 380 -0.41 10.60 -8.32
C GLY A 380 -1.40 11.50 -9.05
N ALA A 381 -2.48 10.94 -9.60
CA ALA A 381 -3.53 11.73 -10.26
C ALA A 381 -4.27 12.64 -9.27
N ARG A 382 -4.58 12.17 -8.06
CA ARG A 382 -5.20 12.96 -7.00
C ARG A 382 -4.30 14.12 -6.54
N LEU A 383 -2.99 13.86 -6.36
CA LEU A 383 -2.02 14.92 -6.04
C LEU A 383 -1.93 15.96 -7.15
N ARG A 384 -1.89 15.53 -8.42
CA ARG A 384 -1.89 16.42 -9.59
C ARG A 384 -3.15 17.29 -9.62
N THR A 385 -4.32 16.72 -9.37
CA THR A 385 -5.58 17.46 -9.29
C THR A 385 -5.60 18.44 -8.13
N THR A 386 -5.05 18.05 -6.96
CA THR A 386 -4.92 18.93 -5.80
C THR A 386 -3.98 20.10 -6.10
N ALA A 387 -2.86 19.84 -6.75
CA ALA A 387 -1.94 20.88 -7.19
C ALA A 387 -2.60 21.85 -8.20
N ALA A 388 -3.41 21.31 -9.14
CA ALA A 388 -4.18 22.12 -10.06
C ALA A 388 -5.25 22.98 -9.36
N LEU A 389 -5.88 22.44 -8.30
CA LEU A 389 -6.82 23.17 -7.47
C LEU A 389 -6.15 24.39 -6.79
N LEU A 390 -4.96 24.19 -6.22
CA LEU A 390 -4.18 25.28 -5.61
C LEU A 390 -3.71 26.29 -6.66
N TRP A 391 -3.32 25.84 -7.85
CA TRP A 391 -2.94 26.71 -8.96
C TRP A 391 -4.13 27.56 -9.44
N LEU A 392 -5.33 26.95 -9.65
CA LEU A 392 -6.55 27.66 -10.04
C LEU A 392 -6.97 28.68 -8.97
N ARG A 393 -6.76 28.37 -7.69
CA ARG A 393 -7.03 29.29 -6.60
C ARG A 393 -6.18 30.56 -6.68
N GLY A 394 -4.90 30.43 -7.02
CA GLY A 394 -3.97 31.56 -7.20
C GLY A 394 -4.06 32.27 -8.55
N HIS A 395 -4.91 31.77 -9.47
CA HIS A 395 -5.06 32.36 -10.79
C HIS A 395 -6.00 33.57 -10.76
N ASP A 396 -5.58 34.68 -11.38
CA ASP A 396 -6.41 35.87 -11.56
C ASP A 396 -7.52 35.62 -12.59
N GLY A 397 -8.75 35.92 -12.25
CA GLY A 397 -9.91 35.78 -13.12
C GLY A 397 -10.81 34.59 -12.82
N PRO A 398 -11.78 34.28 -13.69
CA PRO A 398 -12.72 33.18 -13.48
C PRO A 398 -12.04 31.82 -13.57
N ILE A 399 -12.57 30.85 -12.82
CA ILE A 399 -12.18 29.44 -12.95
C ILE A 399 -13.03 28.86 -14.08
N ASP A 400 -12.42 28.70 -15.27
CA ASP A 400 -13.05 28.18 -16.48
C ASP A 400 -12.10 27.23 -17.24
N GLU A 401 -12.57 26.64 -18.33
CA GLU A 401 -11.76 25.76 -19.19
C GLU A 401 -10.55 26.48 -19.80
N ALA A 402 -10.67 27.78 -20.07
CA ALA A 402 -9.56 28.57 -20.58
C ALA A 402 -8.46 28.77 -19.52
N ALA A 403 -8.84 28.98 -18.26
CA ALA A 403 -7.89 28.96 -17.15
C ALA A 403 -7.22 27.60 -17.03
N LEU A 404 -7.99 26.50 -17.00
CA LEU A 404 -7.46 25.16 -16.89
C LEU A 404 -6.49 24.78 -18.02
N SER A 405 -6.76 25.25 -19.25
CA SER A 405 -5.88 25.00 -20.42
C SER A 405 -4.50 25.65 -20.27
N ARG A 406 -4.37 26.70 -19.45
CA ARG A 406 -3.09 27.38 -19.14
C ARG A 406 -2.33 26.73 -17.98
N ALA A 407 -2.88 25.69 -17.35
CA ALA A 407 -2.20 25.01 -16.24
C ALA A 407 -0.80 24.52 -16.67
N PRO A 408 0.21 24.60 -15.79
CA PRO A 408 1.56 24.11 -16.07
C PRO A 408 1.60 22.65 -16.53
N ALA A 409 2.58 22.32 -17.37
CA ALA A 409 2.74 20.97 -17.93
C ALA A 409 2.71 19.83 -16.87
N PRO A 410 3.34 19.96 -15.68
CA PRO A 410 3.26 18.91 -14.66
C PRO A 410 1.86 18.63 -14.11
N LEU A 411 0.92 19.56 -14.30
CA LEU A 411 -0.48 19.41 -13.87
C LEU A 411 -1.37 18.79 -14.97
N ARG A 412 -0.83 18.50 -16.13
CA ARG A 412 -1.55 17.94 -17.27
C ARG A 412 -1.18 16.49 -17.50
N SER A 413 -2.15 15.70 -17.95
CA SER A 413 -1.94 14.34 -18.43
C SER A 413 -2.82 14.11 -19.66
N PRO A 414 -2.27 13.64 -20.78
CA PRO A 414 -3.08 13.35 -21.97
C PRO A 414 -4.04 12.18 -21.75
N GLU A 415 -3.65 11.18 -20.97
CA GLU A 415 -4.48 9.99 -20.70
C GLU A 415 -5.57 10.27 -19.65
N ARG A 416 -5.30 11.15 -18.69
CA ARG A 416 -6.22 11.52 -17.63
C ARG A 416 -6.30 13.04 -17.49
N PRO A 417 -6.91 13.74 -18.48
CA PRO A 417 -7.07 15.17 -18.42
C PRO A 417 -7.92 15.57 -17.21
N LEU A 418 -7.61 16.73 -16.64
CA LEU A 418 -8.46 17.36 -15.64
C LEU A 418 -9.77 17.78 -16.30
N ARG A 419 -10.89 17.61 -15.59
CA ARG A 419 -12.24 17.95 -16.04
C ARG A 419 -12.85 18.96 -15.08
N LEU A 420 -13.24 20.08 -15.61
CA LEU A 420 -13.95 21.11 -14.88
C LEU A 420 -15.47 20.94 -15.11
N ASP A 421 -16.21 20.79 -14.04
CA ASP A 421 -17.67 20.81 -14.09
C ASP A 421 -18.18 22.06 -13.36
N LEU A 422 -18.61 23.05 -14.13
CA LEU A 422 -19.09 24.33 -13.61
C LEU A 422 -20.52 24.19 -13.04
N ALA A 423 -21.29 23.19 -13.46
CA ALA A 423 -22.64 22.98 -12.95
C ALA A 423 -22.62 22.47 -11.50
N THR A 424 -21.68 21.60 -11.19
CA THR A 424 -21.45 21.06 -9.82
C THR A 424 -20.32 21.80 -9.10
N ALA A 425 -19.67 22.76 -9.74
CA ALA A 425 -18.49 23.49 -9.24
C ALA A 425 -17.40 22.53 -8.72
N THR A 426 -17.01 21.55 -9.55
CA THR A 426 -15.99 20.56 -9.20
C THR A 426 -14.87 20.45 -10.22
N LEU A 427 -13.68 20.03 -9.77
CA LEU A 427 -12.54 19.64 -10.57
C LEU A 427 -12.31 18.14 -10.39
N GLY A 428 -12.23 17.38 -11.48
CA GLY A 428 -12.08 15.93 -11.44
C GLY A 428 -10.99 15.39 -12.34
N THR A 429 -10.61 14.14 -12.11
CA THR A 429 -9.72 13.34 -12.95
C THR A 429 -10.16 11.89 -12.98
N ALA A 430 -9.88 11.19 -14.08
CA ALA A 430 -10.13 9.75 -14.15
C ALA A 430 -9.20 8.98 -13.18
N VAL A 431 -9.72 7.89 -12.60
CA VAL A 431 -8.99 6.94 -11.78
C VAL A 431 -9.06 5.55 -12.39
N TYR A 432 -7.98 4.78 -12.24
CA TYR A 432 -7.88 3.44 -12.82
C TYR A 432 -8.37 2.33 -11.88
N GLU A 433 -8.41 2.62 -10.58
CA GLU A 433 -8.93 1.65 -9.60
C GLU A 433 -10.39 1.33 -9.91
N LYS A 434 -10.66 0.08 -10.25
CA LYS A 434 -12.04 -0.38 -10.48
C LYS A 434 -12.82 -0.29 -9.18
N HIS A 435 -13.97 0.34 -9.26
CA HIS A 435 -14.85 0.55 -8.13
C HIS A 435 -15.32 -0.78 -7.54
N ARG A 436 -15.13 -0.97 -6.24
CA ARG A 436 -15.86 -1.99 -5.49
C ARG A 436 -17.26 -1.46 -5.16
N PRO A 437 -18.33 -2.28 -5.29
CA PRO A 437 -19.67 -1.89 -4.85
C PRO A 437 -19.63 -1.38 -3.40
N GLY A 438 -20.20 -0.21 -3.14
CA GLY A 438 -20.26 0.42 -1.81
C GLY A 438 -19.24 1.54 -1.56
N THR A 439 -18.37 1.88 -2.50
CA THR A 439 -17.52 3.08 -2.41
C THR A 439 -18.12 4.21 -3.27
N HIS A 440 -18.27 5.41 -2.69
CA HIS A 440 -18.78 6.58 -3.39
C HIS A 440 -17.80 7.05 -4.47
N GLY A 441 -18.21 7.03 -5.71
CA GLY A 441 -17.47 7.47 -6.89
C GLY A 441 -18.06 6.78 -8.10
N HIS A 442 -18.99 7.44 -8.76
CA HIS A 442 -19.58 6.96 -10.00
C HIS A 442 -18.55 7.14 -11.14
N ASP A 443 -18.45 6.15 -12.00
CA ASP A 443 -17.82 6.23 -13.33
C ASP A 443 -16.28 6.31 -13.40
N GLY A 444 -15.53 5.85 -12.38
CA GLY A 444 -14.07 5.88 -12.43
C GLY A 444 -13.48 7.30 -12.45
N THR A 445 -14.20 8.28 -11.87
CA THR A 445 -13.76 9.67 -11.71
C THR A 445 -13.68 10.02 -10.23
N TRP A 446 -12.58 10.64 -9.82
CA TRP A 446 -12.45 11.30 -8.54
C TRP A 446 -12.58 12.81 -8.76
N SER A 447 -13.49 13.46 -8.02
CA SER A 447 -13.76 14.91 -8.15
C SER A 447 -13.80 15.56 -6.77
N VAL A 448 -13.43 16.84 -6.75
CA VAL A 448 -13.36 17.69 -5.55
C VAL A 448 -13.97 19.06 -5.82
N PRO A 449 -14.52 19.75 -4.81
CA PRO A 449 -15.12 21.07 -4.99
C PRO A 449 -14.07 22.12 -5.35
N LEU A 450 -14.49 23.13 -6.12
CA LEU A 450 -13.65 24.26 -6.48
C LEU A 450 -13.47 25.23 -5.30
N PRO A 451 -12.34 25.99 -5.24
CA PRO A 451 -12.10 27.00 -4.21
C PRO A 451 -13.19 28.08 -4.20
N GLY A 452 -13.73 28.39 -3.01
CA GLY A 452 -14.77 29.41 -2.84
C GLY A 452 -16.16 29.03 -3.33
N SER A 453 -16.36 27.81 -3.84
CA SER A 453 -17.67 27.42 -4.43
C SER A 453 -18.81 27.42 -3.42
N ARG A 454 -18.56 27.08 -2.15
CA ARG A 454 -19.59 27.07 -1.10
C ARG A 454 -19.96 28.48 -0.59
N LEU A 455 -19.08 29.47 -0.72
CA LEU A 455 -19.38 30.85 -0.40
C LEU A 455 -20.38 31.45 -1.39
N GLN A 456 -20.22 31.13 -2.68
CA GLN A 456 -21.11 31.60 -3.74
C GLN A 456 -22.53 31.05 -3.56
N SER A 457 -22.68 29.80 -3.16
CA SER A 457 -23.98 29.19 -2.88
C SER A 457 -24.65 29.77 -1.62
N ALA A 458 -23.88 30.31 -0.66
CA ALA A 458 -24.38 30.95 0.55
C ALA A 458 -24.72 32.46 0.36
N GLY A 459 -24.56 33.03 -0.84
CA GLY A 459 -24.87 34.44 -1.14
C GLY A 459 -23.88 35.44 -0.54
N VAL A 460 -22.73 35.00 -0.09
CA VAL A 460 -21.63 35.84 0.39
C VAL A 460 -20.77 36.21 -0.84
N SER A 461 -20.75 37.50 -1.21
CA SER A 461 -19.82 37.98 -2.27
C SER A 461 -18.38 37.68 -1.90
N PRO A 462 -17.55 37.23 -2.84
CA PRO A 462 -16.15 36.87 -2.62
C PRO A 462 -15.28 38.02 -2.15
#